data_1fc633219755a65c1761ec93d7f3456b
#
_entry.id   1fc633219755a65c1761ec93d7f3456b
#
_cell.length_a   1.000
_cell.length_b   1.000
_cell.length_c   1.000
_cell.angle_alpha   90.00
_cell.angle_beta   90.00
_cell.angle_gamma   90.00
#
_symmetry.space_group_name_H-M   'P 1'
#
loop_
_entity.id
_entity.type
_entity.pdbx_description
1 polymer ?
#
loop_
_entity_poly.entity_id
_entity_poly.type
_entity_poly.pdbx_seq_one_letter_code
_entity_poly.pdbx_strand_id
1 'polypeptide(L)'
;NEYDKLMSAIGANGTNAYTSYDVTCYTEDIPSNQIENWAKIQADRFQNATIRGFHTELETVYEEKNMSLTNDIRKVLEKINTLLFPNHPYGTQTVLGTQEHLKNPSITNIKNYHKTWYVPNNMAICLSGDFNPDEMIAIIDKYFGDMQPNPNLPKLEFPKEKEITEPIVAEVVGLEAESVFLSWRFPGAGHPDGEKLELLSQILFNGTAGLFD
;
A
#
# COMPACT_ATOMS: atom_id res chain seq x y z
N ASN A 1 8.81 -19.63 -1.48
CA ASN A 1 9.63 -19.31 -0.30
C ASN A 1 9.27 -20.19 0.91
N GLU A 2 9.92 -20.01 2.05
CA GLU A 2 9.67 -20.82 3.25
C GLU A 2 8.32 -20.50 3.92
N TYR A 3 7.96 -19.22 3.92
CA TYR A 3 6.68 -18.75 4.41
C TYR A 3 5.50 -19.40 3.67
N ASP A 4 5.52 -19.44 2.34
CA ASP A 4 4.45 -20.05 1.55
C ASP A 4 4.32 -21.55 1.85
N LYS A 5 5.43 -22.24 2.11
CA LYS A 5 5.40 -23.65 2.52
C LYS A 5 4.72 -23.84 3.88
N LEU A 6 5.01 -22.95 4.84
CA LEU A 6 4.38 -22.99 6.16
C LEU A 6 2.89 -22.70 6.06
N MET A 7 2.50 -21.68 5.29
CA MET A 7 1.09 -21.34 5.09
C MET A 7 0.33 -22.44 4.36
N SER A 8 0.93 -23.03 3.32
CA SER A 8 0.34 -24.19 2.62
C SER A 8 0.21 -25.41 3.53
N ALA A 9 1.16 -25.64 4.45
CA ALA A 9 1.12 -26.77 5.39
C ALA A 9 -0.04 -26.65 6.40
N ILE A 10 -0.47 -25.44 6.74
CA ILE A 10 -1.66 -25.22 7.57
C ILE A 10 -2.95 -25.10 6.76
N GLY A 11 -2.89 -25.31 5.44
CA GLY A 11 -4.06 -25.33 4.56
C GLY A 11 -4.53 -23.93 4.13
N ALA A 12 -3.66 -22.94 4.13
CA ALA A 12 -3.99 -21.63 3.61
C ALA A 12 -4.34 -21.69 2.11
N ASN A 13 -5.41 -21.02 1.72
CA ASN A 13 -5.86 -20.91 0.34
C ASN A 13 -5.41 -19.59 -0.27
N GLY A 14 -4.11 -19.47 -0.47
CA GLY A 14 -3.48 -18.26 -1.01
C GLY A 14 -2.99 -17.30 0.06
N THR A 15 -1.88 -16.68 -0.27
CA THR A 15 -1.31 -15.56 0.48
C THR A 15 -1.11 -14.43 -0.51
N ASN A 16 -1.41 -13.20 -0.12
CA ASN A 16 -1.20 -12.04 -0.94
C ASN A 16 -0.75 -10.85 -0.10
N ALA A 17 -0.25 -9.81 -0.74
CA ALA A 17 0.05 -8.55 -0.11
C ALA A 17 -0.10 -7.41 -1.12
N TYR A 18 -0.48 -6.24 -0.63
CA TYR A 18 -0.46 -5.03 -1.44
C TYR A 18 0.11 -3.86 -0.64
N THR A 19 0.71 -2.93 -1.35
CA THR A 19 1.25 -1.70 -0.77
C THR A 19 0.65 -0.49 -1.48
N SER A 20 0.20 0.47 -0.69
CA SER A 20 -0.17 1.81 -1.14
C SER A 20 0.72 2.86 -0.47
N TYR A 21 0.40 4.14 -0.62
CA TYR A 21 1.15 5.20 0.04
C TYR A 21 1.03 5.15 1.58
N ASP A 22 -0.10 4.67 2.10
CA ASP A 22 -0.43 4.77 3.52
C ASP A 22 -0.42 3.42 4.24
N VAL A 23 -0.45 2.31 3.50
CA VAL A 23 -0.58 0.97 4.09
C VAL A 23 0.15 -0.10 3.28
N THR A 24 0.75 -1.05 3.99
CA THR A 24 1.08 -2.37 3.46
C THR A 24 0.17 -3.37 4.17
N CYS A 25 -0.62 -4.10 3.39
CA CYS A 25 -1.57 -5.08 3.89
C CYS A 25 -1.15 -6.48 3.43
N TYR A 26 -1.10 -7.41 4.35
CA TYR A 26 -0.89 -8.84 4.10
C TYR A 26 -2.22 -9.55 4.32
N THR A 27 -2.62 -10.36 3.36
CA THR A 27 -3.92 -11.06 3.39
C THR A 27 -3.73 -12.54 3.21
N GLU A 28 -4.38 -13.32 4.04
CA GLU A 28 -4.38 -14.77 3.99
C GLU A 28 -5.79 -15.31 4.21
N ASP A 29 -6.11 -16.40 3.55
CA ASP A 29 -7.30 -17.20 3.78
C ASP A 29 -6.87 -18.54 4.39
N ILE A 30 -7.31 -18.79 5.64
CA ILE A 30 -6.89 -19.94 6.43
C ILE A 30 -8.11 -20.69 7.01
N PRO A 31 -8.02 -22.02 7.20
CA PRO A 31 -9.02 -22.76 7.94
C PRO A 31 -9.17 -22.25 9.38
N SER A 32 -10.40 -22.15 9.90
CA SER A 32 -10.68 -21.62 11.24
C SER A 32 -9.97 -22.40 12.36
N ASN A 33 -9.72 -23.69 12.18
CA ASN A 33 -8.99 -24.52 13.14
C ASN A 33 -7.46 -24.32 13.10
N GLN A 34 -6.94 -23.44 12.26
CA GLN A 34 -5.51 -23.17 12.10
C GLN A 34 -5.09 -21.76 12.56
N ILE A 35 -5.99 -21.01 13.16
CA ILE A 35 -5.74 -19.61 13.57
C ILE A 35 -4.55 -19.53 14.53
N GLU A 36 -4.39 -20.46 15.47
CA GLU A 36 -3.24 -20.46 16.39
C GLU A 36 -1.91 -20.71 15.66
N ASN A 37 -1.88 -21.62 14.69
CA ASN A 37 -0.68 -21.86 13.89
C ASN A 37 -0.37 -20.65 12.99
N TRP A 38 -1.39 -20.03 12.40
CA TRP A 38 -1.25 -18.78 11.67
C TRP A 38 -0.67 -17.67 12.56
N ALA A 39 -1.22 -17.45 13.74
CA ALA A 39 -0.74 -16.42 14.67
C ALA A 39 0.72 -16.63 15.04
N LYS A 40 1.15 -17.88 15.27
CA LYS A 40 2.54 -18.24 15.55
C LYS A 40 3.45 -17.91 14.36
N ILE A 41 3.07 -18.27 13.14
CA ILE A 41 3.85 -18.01 11.92
C ILE A 41 3.98 -16.51 11.68
N GLN A 42 2.88 -15.77 11.78
CA GLN A 42 2.87 -14.32 11.55
C GLN A 42 3.67 -13.57 12.63
N ALA A 43 3.51 -13.94 13.89
CA ALA A 43 4.26 -13.33 14.98
C ALA A 43 5.77 -13.50 14.79
N ASP A 44 6.24 -14.71 14.45
CA ASP A 44 7.65 -14.96 14.16
C ASP A 44 8.13 -14.15 12.95
N ARG A 45 7.34 -14.11 11.86
CA ARG A 45 7.63 -13.34 10.65
C ARG A 45 7.86 -11.86 10.94
N PHE A 46 7.02 -11.22 11.75
CA PHE A 46 7.12 -9.80 12.04
C PHE A 46 8.14 -9.47 13.14
N GLN A 47 8.35 -10.36 14.12
CA GLN A 47 9.30 -10.16 15.20
C GLN A 47 10.74 -10.48 14.76
N ASN A 48 10.93 -11.53 13.96
CA ASN A 48 12.22 -12.08 13.58
C ASN A 48 12.49 -11.97 12.07
N ALA A 49 12.03 -10.88 11.45
CA ALA A 49 12.16 -10.69 10.02
C ALA A 49 13.59 -10.89 9.53
N THR A 50 13.78 -11.86 8.65
CA THR A 50 15.08 -12.18 8.04
C THR A 50 15.02 -11.88 6.55
N ILE A 51 15.84 -10.95 6.09
CA ILE A 51 15.94 -10.59 4.67
C ILE A 51 16.83 -11.63 3.97
N ARG A 52 16.20 -12.59 3.31
CA ARG A 52 16.84 -13.60 2.46
C ARG A 52 16.37 -13.45 1.02
N GLY A 53 17.19 -13.89 0.06
CA GLY A 53 16.82 -13.82 -1.37
C GLY A 53 16.61 -12.39 -1.90
N PHE A 54 17.17 -11.39 -1.21
CA PHE A 54 16.93 -9.98 -1.48
C PHE A 54 17.23 -9.58 -2.93
N HIS A 55 18.32 -10.06 -3.51
CA HIS A 55 18.68 -9.71 -4.88
C HIS A 55 17.72 -10.28 -5.90
N THR A 56 17.27 -11.52 -5.71
CA THR A 56 16.29 -12.15 -6.60
C THR A 56 14.94 -11.43 -6.54
N GLU A 57 14.49 -11.08 -5.34
CA GLU A 57 13.27 -10.31 -5.15
C GLU A 57 13.39 -8.90 -5.77
N LEU A 58 14.54 -8.27 -5.61
CA LEU A 58 14.81 -6.95 -6.20
C LEU A 58 14.74 -7.00 -7.74
N GLU A 59 15.26 -8.06 -8.36
CA GLU A 59 15.13 -8.27 -9.81
C GLU A 59 13.67 -8.38 -10.22
N THR A 60 12.85 -9.11 -9.46
CA THR A 60 11.41 -9.21 -9.69
C THR A 60 10.73 -7.84 -9.62
N VAL A 61 10.99 -7.07 -8.57
CA VAL A 61 10.42 -5.72 -8.40
C VAL A 61 10.91 -4.78 -9.52
N TYR A 62 12.16 -4.93 -9.96
CA TYR A 62 12.68 -4.15 -11.08
C TYR A 62 11.94 -4.45 -12.39
N GLU A 63 11.64 -5.72 -12.67
CA GLU A 63 10.84 -6.12 -13.82
C GLU A 63 9.38 -5.65 -13.70
N GLU A 64 8.79 -5.71 -12.51
CA GLU A 64 7.47 -5.10 -12.25
C GLU A 64 7.45 -3.61 -12.55
N LYS A 65 8.51 -2.87 -12.17
CA LYS A 65 8.64 -1.45 -12.52
C LYS A 65 8.76 -1.27 -14.03
N ASN A 66 9.55 -2.07 -14.73
CA ASN A 66 9.67 -2.02 -16.19
C ASN A 66 8.31 -2.26 -16.86
N MET A 67 7.59 -3.29 -16.43
CA MET A 67 6.23 -3.58 -16.92
C MET A 67 5.27 -2.40 -16.64
N SER A 68 5.39 -1.76 -15.49
CA SER A 68 4.56 -0.60 -15.15
C SER A 68 4.77 0.57 -16.10
N LEU A 69 5.99 0.74 -16.62
CA LEU A 69 6.33 1.81 -17.57
C LEU A 69 5.81 1.55 -18.99
N THR A 70 5.33 0.35 -19.30
CA THR A 70 4.66 0.06 -20.59
C THR A 70 3.17 0.40 -20.59
N ASN A 71 2.59 0.68 -19.44
CA ASN A 71 1.18 1.05 -19.30
C ASN A 71 1.02 2.57 -19.38
N ASP A 72 0.38 3.05 -20.44
CA ASP A 72 0.24 4.47 -20.71
C ASP A 72 -0.64 5.19 -19.68
N ILE A 73 -1.73 4.56 -19.22
CA ILE A 73 -2.58 5.13 -18.16
C ILE A 73 -1.76 5.34 -16.87
N ARG A 74 -0.90 4.40 -16.52
CA ARG A 74 -0.03 4.56 -15.33
C ARG A 74 0.93 5.73 -15.47
N LYS A 75 1.55 5.92 -16.64
CA LYS A 75 2.40 7.08 -16.90
C LYS A 75 1.62 8.40 -16.77
N VAL A 76 0.40 8.43 -17.28
CA VAL A 76 -0.49 9.61 -17.16
C VAL A 76 -0.82 9.88 -15.69
N LEU A 77 -1.21 8.87 -14.91
CA LEU A 77 -1.52 9.03 -13.48
C LEU A 77 -0.29 9.46 -12.67
N GLU A 78 0.90 8.92 -12.93
CA GLU A 78 2.13 9.37 -12.30
C GLU A 78 2.41 10.85 -12.65
N LYS A 79 2.16 11.27 -13.90
CA LYS A 79 2.31 12.67 -14.32
C LYS A 79 1.30 13.58 -13.65
N ILE A 80 0.03 13.18 -13.59
CA ILE A 80 -1.04 13.90 -12.87
C ILE A 80 -0.65 14.10 -11.41
N ASN A 81 -0.23 13.04 -10.72
CA ASN A 81 0.19 13.13 -9.33
C ASN A 81 1.36 14.08 -9.12
N THR A 82 2.36 14.05 -9.99
CA THR A 82 3.50 14.99 -9.95
C THR A 82 3.05 16.45 -10.07
N LEU A 83 2.03 16.74 -10.87
CA LEU A 83 1.51 18.09 -11.09
C LEU A 83 0.58 18.54 -9.97
N LEU A 84 -0.26 17.65 -9.47
CA LEU A 84 -1.19 17.96 -8.38
C LEU A 84 -0.52 18.02 -7.01
N PHE A 85 0.54 17.24 -6.79
CA PHE A 85 1.20 17.07 -5.49
C PHE A 85 2.73 17.24 -5.56
N PRO A 86 3.24 18.40 -6.05
CA PRO A 86 4.68 18.61 -6.27
C PRO A 86 5.53 18.54 -5.00
N ASN A 87 4.96 18.72 -3.81
CA ASN A 87 5.65 18.71 -2.53
C ASN A 87 5.23 17.56 -1.60
N HIS A 88 4.24 16.78 -1.99
CA HIS A 88 3.74 15.64 -1.23
C HIS A 88 4.25 14.33 -1.81
N PRO A 89 4.44 13.25 -0.99
CA PRO A 89 4.84 11.93 -1.49
C PRO A 89 3.99 11.39 -2.65
N TYR A 90 2.74 11.74 -2.73
CA TYR A 90 1.88 11.33 -3.85
C TYR A 90 2.41 11.75 -5.22
N GLY A 91 3.11 12.86 -5.31
CA GLY A 91 3.70 13.35 -6.55
C GLY A 91 5.21 13.22 -6.64
N THR A 92 5.92 13.12 -5.50
CA THR A 92 7.39 13.06 -5.47
C THR A 92 7.94 11.64 -5.42
N GLN A 93 7.09 10.65 -5.11
CA GLN A 93 7.47 9.24 -4.97
C GLN A 93 6.46 8.34 -5.67
N THR A 94 6.88 7.12 -5.99
CA THR A 94 5.99 6.04 -6.43
C THR A 94 6.14 4.87 -5.47
N VAL A 95 5.10 4.04 -5.34
CA VAL A 95 5.12 2.87 -4.45
C VAL A 95 6.26 1.91 -4.79
N LEU A 96 6.52 1.67 -6.08
CA LEU A 96 7.62 0.83 -6.54
C LEU A 96 9.00 1.53 -6.48
N GLY A 97 9.03 2.84 -6.25
CA GLY A 97 10.25 3.62 -6.40
C GLY A 97 10.64 3.88 -7.86
N THR A 98 11.81 4.48 -8.04
CA THR A 98 12.39 4.70 -9.37
C THR A 98 13.31 3.54 -9.76
N GLN A 99 13.61 3.40 -11.05
CA GLN A 99 14.61 2.42 -11.51
C GLN A 99 15.98 2.64 -10.85
N GLU A 100 16.35 3.89 -10.58
CA GLU A 100 17.61 4.22 -9.91
C GLU A 100 17.64 3.75 -8.46
N HIS A 101 16.54 3.91 -7.72
CA HIS A 101 16.40 3.39 -6.36
C HIS A 101 16.53 1.85 -6.33
N LEU A 102 15.97 1.17 -7.32
CA LEU A 102 16.02 -0.29 -7.41
C LEU A 102 17.40 -0.83 -7.82
N LYS A 103 18.19 -0.05 -8.58
CA LYS A 103 19.56 -0.40 -8.93
C LYS A 103 20.55 -0.25 -7.77
N ASN A 104 20.28 0.66 -6.84
CA ASN A 104 21.15 0.99 -5.71
C ASN A 104 20.45 0.77 -4.35
N PRO A 105 20.01 -0.46 -4.04
CA PRO A 105 19.29 -0.73 -2.81
C PRO A 105 20.21 -0.69 -1.60
N SER A 106 19.68 -0.24 -0.47
CA SER A 106 20.36 -0.30 0.83
C SER A 106 19.66 -1.28 1.76
N ILE A 107 20.25 -2.45 1.98
CA ILE A 107 19.75 -3.44 2.95
C ILE A 107 19.66 -2.83 4.36
N THR A 108 20.59 -1.95 4.71
CA THR A 108 20.57 -1.23 6.01
C THR A 108 19.32 -0.37 6.12
N ASN A 109 18.97 0.38 5.07
CA ASN A 109 17.76 1.21 5.06
C ASN A 109 16.48 0.36 5.14
N ILE A 110 16.44 -0.78 4.45
CA ILE A 110 15.30 -1.70 4.50
C ILE A 110 15.12 -2.26 5.93
N LYS A 111 16.23 -2.70 6.58
CA LYS A 111 16.18 -3.16 7.97
C LYS A 111 15.74 -2.06 8.93
N ASN A 112 16.24 -0.84 8.76
CA ASN A 112 15.86 0.30 9.57
C ASN A 112 14.39 0.68 9.35
N TYR A 113 13.91 0.63 8.11
CA TYR A 113 12.50 0.86 7.77
C TYR A 113 11.61 -0.17 8.49
N HIS A 114 11.92 -1.45 8.36
CA HIS A 114 11.18 -2.51 9.03
C HIS A 114 11.15 -2.29 10.55
N LYS A 115 12.32 -2.06 11.18
CA LYS A 115 12.42 -1.81 12.62
C LYS A 115 11.65 -0.59 13.09
N THR A 116 11.52 0.43 12.24
CA THR A 116 10.82 1.67 12.59
C THR A 116 9.31 1.54 12.51
N TRP A 117 8.81 0.90 11.44
CA TRP A 117 7.41 0.95 11.05
C TRP A 117 6.62 -0.33 11.33
N TYR A 118 7.28 -1.50 11.39
CA TYR A 118 6.64 -2.80 11.68
C TYR A 118 6.64 -3.06 13.19
N VAL A 119 5.89 -2.26 13.91
CA VAL A 119 5.80 -2.23 15.38
C VAL A 119 4.34 -2.19 15.81
N PRO A 120 3.97 -2.75 16.97
CA PRO A 120 2.58 -2.96 17.35
C PRO A 120 1.76 -1.66 17.43
N ASN A 121 2.39 -0.53 17.73
CA ASN A 121 1.71 0.77 17.72
C ASN A 121 1.56 1.40 16.32
N ASN A 122 1.95 0.69 15.27
CA ASN A 122 1.76 1.05 13.86
C ASN A 122 1.19 -0.10 13.02
N MET A 123 0.70 -1.15 13.66
CA MET A 123 0.13 -2.33 12.98
C MET A 123 -1.27 -2.61 13.50
N ALA A 124 -2.08 -3.23 12.68
CA ALA A 124 -3.39 -3.74 13.04
C ALA A 124 -3.55 -5.18 12.51
N ILE A 125 -4.24 -6.01 13.28
CA ILE A 125 -4.68 -7.34 12.86
C ILE A 125 -6.18 -7.29 12.69
N CYS A 126 -6.68 -7.70 11.54
CA CYS A 126 -8.10 -7.77 11.23
C CYS A 126 -8.44 -9.21 10.85
N LEU A 127 -9.32 -9.83 11.60
CA LEU A 127 -9.81 -11.18 11.36
C LEU A 127 -11.30 -11.15 11.02
N SER A 128 -11.69 -11.91 10.01
CA SER A 128 -13.08 -12.08 9.61
C SER A 128 -13.35 -13.56 9.34
N GLY A 129 -14.45 -14.09 9.83
CA GLY A 129 -14.81 -15.49 9.64
C GLY A 129 -15.59 -16.08 10.81
N ASP A 130 -15.65 -17.42 10.86
CA ASP A 130 -16.32 -18.19 11.90
C ASP A 130 -15.35 -18.52 13.04
N PHE A 131 -15.34 -17.68 14.07
CA PHE A 131 -14.51 -17.87 15.27
C PHE A 131 -15.11 -17.15 16.49
N ASN A 132 -14.65 -17.53 17.70
CA ASN A 132 -14.96 -16.82 18.94
C ASN A 132 -13.98 -15.66 19.12
N PRO A 133 -14.45 -14.39 19.18
CA PRO A 133 -13.57 -13.23 19.30
C PRO A 133 -12.68 -13.24 20.56
N ASP A 134 -13.20 -13.69 21.71
CA ASP A 134 -12.45 -13.69 22.97
C ASP A 134 -11.29 -14.71 22.93
N GLU A 135 -11.52 -15.87 22.33
CA GLU A 135 -10.48 -16.86 22.10
C GLU A 135 -9.40 -16.32 21.13
N MET A 136 -9.81 -15.60 20.07
CA MET A 136 -8.88 -15.00 19.13
C MET A 136 -8.03 -13.91 19.77
N ILE A 137 -8.61 -13.07 20.60
CA ILE A 137 -7.87 -12.05 21.35
C ILE A 137 -6.80 -12.73 22.23
N ALA A 138 -7.16 -13.80 22.93
CA ALA A 138 -6.22 -14.55 23.77
C ALA A 138 -5.07 -15.18 22.95
N ILE A 139 -5.35 -15.72 21.77
CA ILE A 139 -4.34 -16.26 20.84
C ILE A 139 -3.42 -15.15 20.33
N ILE A 140 -4.00 -14.02 19.88
CA ILE A 140 -3.22 -12.87 19.41
C ILE A 140 -2.30 -12.36 20.53
N ASP A 141 -2.82 -12.15 21.72
CA ASP A 141 -2.04 -11.68 22.87
C ASP A 141 -0.91 -12.64 23.21
N LYS A 142 -1.16 -13.95 23.19
CA LYS A 142 -0.13 -14.98 23.43
C LYS A 142 1.06 -14.89 22.50
N TYR A 143 0.87 -14.58 21.22
CA TYR A 143 1.93 -14.61 20.21
C TYR A 143 2.50 -13.23 19.85
N PHE A 144 1.69 -12.18 19.95
CA PHE A 144 2.09 -10.82 19.60
C PHE A 144 2.30 -9.91 20.81
N GLY A 145 1.83 -10.31 22.00
CA GLY A 145 1.84 -9.46 23.20
C GLY A 145 3.22 -9.02 23.67
N ASP A 146 4.26 -9.77 23.35
CA ASP A 146 5.66 -9.43 23.68
C ASP A 146 6.30 -8.42 22.70
N MET A 147 5.64 -8.08 21.60
CA MET A 147 6.14 -7.10 20.65
C MET A 147 6.26 -5.70 21.29
N GLN A 148 7.42 -5.08 21.12
CA GLN A 148 7.68 -3.79 21.74
C GLN A 148 7.26 -2.64 20.82
N PRO A 149 6.46 -1.68 21.31
CA PRO A 149 6.12 -0.50 20.55
C PRO A 149 7.34 0.39 20.30
N ASN A 150 7.32 1.16 19.22
CA ASN A 150 8.29 2.21 18.99
C ASN A 150 7.79 3.52 19.61
N PRO A 151 8.33 3.98 20.76
CA PRO A 151 7.88 5.22 21.39
C PRO A 151 8.24 6.47 20.57
N ASN A 152 9.17 6.32 19.64
CA ASN A 152 9.64 7.39 18.76
C ASN A 152 9.17 7.18 17.31
N LEU A 153 7.96 6.64 17.13
CA LEU A 153 7.38 6.48 15.79
C LEU A 153 7.32 7.85 15.10
N PRO A 154 7.95 8.02 13.93
CA PRO A 154 7.98 9.31 13.26
C PRO A 154 6.57 9.77 12.87
N LYS A 155 6.27 11.03 13.13
CA LYS A 155 5.09 11.67 12.57
C LYS A 155 5.42 12.15 11.16
N LEU A 156 4.60 11.73 10.22
CA LEU A 156 4.71 12.18 8.83
C LEU A 156 3.94 13.49 8.69
N GLU A 157 4.67 14.55 8.47
CA GLU A 157 4.11 15.89 8.22
C GLU A 157 4.59 16.35 6.84
N PHE A 158 3.66 16.75 6.00
CA PHE A 158 3.96 17.20 4.66
C PHE A 158 3.54 18.67 4.49
N PRO A 159 4.29 19.46 3.71
CA PRO A 159 3.92 20.84 3.44
C PRO A 159 2.56 20.88 2.72
N LYS A 160 1.75 21.85 3.09
CA LYS A 160 0.48 22.10 2.40
C LYS A 160 0.77 22.52 0.95
N GLU A 161 0.15 21.84 0.02
CA GLU A 161 0.25 22.19 -1.39
C GLU A 161 -0.39 23.56 -1.67
N LYS A 162 0.26 24.33 -2.56
CA LYS A 162 -0.28 25.60 -2.99
C LYS A 162 -1.57 25.40 -3.81
N GLU A 163 -2.47 26.35 -3.73
CA GLU A 163 -3.68 26.35 -4.58
C GLU A 163 -3.30 26.40 -6.06
N ILE A 164 -4.01 25.65 -6.88
CA ILE A 164 -3.85 25.66 -8.33
C ILE A 164 -4.86 26.68 -8.86
N THR A 165 -4.36 27.84 -9.30
CA THR A 165 -5.18 28.96 -9.76
C THR A 165 -5.33 29.03 -11.26
N GLU A 166 -4.48 28.33 -12.00
CA GLU A 166 -4.46 28.29 -13.46
C GLU A 166 -4.38 26.84 -13.94
N PRO A 167 -4.97 26.50 -15.10
CA PRO A 167 -4.85 25.18 -15.68
C PRO A 167 -3.38 24.81 -15.95
N ILE A 168 -2.99 23.63 -15.52
CA ILE A 168 -1.69 23.04 -15.83
C ILE A 168 -1.90 22.03 -16.95
N VAL A 169 -1.27 22.23 -18.10
CA VAL A 169 -1.35 21.33 -19.25
C VAL A 169 -0.05 20.53 -19.35
N ALA A 170 -0.17 19.23 -19.56
CA ALA A 170 0.96 18.35 -19.81
C ALA A 170 0.59 17.29 -20.83
N GLU A 171 1.59 16.80 -21.53
CA GLU A 171 1.47 15.70 -22.48
C GLU A 171 2.29 14.49 -22.01
N VAL A 172 1.75 13.31 -22.24
CA VAL A 172 2.42 12.03 -22.02
C VAL A 172 2.35 11.25 -23.31
N VAL A 173 3.51 10.92 -23.87
CA VAL A 173 3.58 10.11 -25.07
C VAL A 173 3.48 8.63 -24.72
N GLY A 174 2.55 7.96 -25.38
CA GLY A 174 2.24 6.53 -25.21
C GLY A 174 2.07 5.83 -26.56
N LEU A 175 1.65 4.57 -26.49
CA LEU A 175 1.37 3.72 -27.67
C LEU A 175 -0.13 3.55 -27.91
N GLU A 176 -0.97 3.92 -26.95
CA GLU A 176 -2.42 3.81 -27.04
C GLU A 176 -3.02 5.01 -27.79
N ALA A 177 -4.32 4.92 -28.08
CA ALA A 177 -5.06 6.01 -28.69
C ALA A 177 -5.05 7.28 -27.81
N GLU A 178 -5.11 8.44 -28.48
CA GLU A 178 -5.16 9.74 -27.81
C GLU A 178 -6.33 9.82 -26.83
N SER A 179 -6.05 10.34 -25.65
CA SER A 179 -7.05 10.54 -24.59
C SER A 179 -6.77 11.82 -23.82
N VAL A 180 -7.79 12.38 -23.20
CA VAL A 180 -7.70 13.59 -22.37
C VAL A 180 -8.11 13.25 -20.96
N PHE A 181 -7.28 13.61 -19.99
CA PHE A 181 -7.55 13.48 -18.56
C PHE A 181 -7.71 14.85 -17.94
N LEU A 182 -8.81 15.06 -17.25
CA LEU A 182 -9.07 16.24 -16.45
C LEU A 182 -9.01 15.87 -14.98
N SER A 183 -8.20 16.58 -14.20
CA SER A 183 -7.95 16.22 -12.81
C SER A 183 -7.94 17.44 -11.91
N TRP A 184 -8.50 17.28 -10.72
CA TRP A 184 -8.58 18.33 -9.70
C TRP A 184 -8.09 17.79 -8.37
N ARG A 185 -7.59 18.66 -7.52
CA ARG A 185 -7.24 18.35 -6.15
C ARG A 185 -8.33 18.87 -5.20
N PHE A 186 -8.77 17.98 -4.32
CA PHE A 186 -9.74 18.27 -3.27
C PHE A 186 -9.14 18.00 -1.89
N PRO A 187 -9.82 18.42 -0.80
CA PRO A 187 -9.45 18.01 0.54
C PRO A 187 -9.40 16.48 0.69
N GLY A 188 -8.52 15.99 1.58
CA GLY A 188 -8.29 14.57 1.78
C GLY A 188 -9.50 13.82 2.35
N ALA A 189 -9.36 12.50 2.38
CA ALA A 189 -10.35 11.59 2.98
C ALA A 189 -10.68 12.01 4.43
N GLY A 190 -11.94 11.91 4.81
CA GLY A 190 -12.44 12.35 6.12
C GLY A 190 -12.75 13.84 6.24
N HIS A 191 -12.48 14.64 5.21
CA HIS A 191 -12.95 16.02 5.20
C HIS A 191 -14.48 16.08 5.03
N PRO A 192 -15.18 17.03 5.71
CA PRO A 192 -16.64 17.16 5.62
C PRO A 192 -17.21 17.35 4.20
N ASP A 193 -16.38 17.81 3.26
CA ASP A 193 -16.77 17.93 1.87
C ASP A 193 -16.61 16.64 1.04
N GLY A 194 -16.00 15.59 1.61
CA GLY A 194 -15.80 14.33 0.89
C GLY A 194 -17.10 13.69 0.41
N GLU A 195 -18.09 13.60 1.28
CA GLU A 195 -19.42 13.06 0.94
C GLU A 195 -20.15 13.91 -0.12
N LYS A 196 -19.98 15.24 -0.05
CA LYS A 196 -20.56 16.15 -1.06
C LYS A 196 -19.90 15.96 -2.41
N LEU A 197 -18.57 15.75 -2.44
CA LEU A 197 -17.82 15.49 -3.67
C LEU A 197 -18.19 14.14 -4.28
N GLU A 198 -18.38 13.13 -3.46
CA GLU A 198 -18.84 11.82 -3.93
C GLU A 198 -20.24 11.93 -4.55
N LEU A 199 -21.18 12.58 -3.87
CA LEU A 199 -22.52 12.82 -4.40
C LEU A 199 -22.48 13.63 -5.70
N LEU A 200 -21.67 14.68 -5.76
CA LEU A 200 -21.50 15.48 -6.98
C LEU A 200 -20.94 14.63 -8.13
N SER A 201 -19.94 13.80 -7.84
CA SER A 201 -19.35 12.88 -8.82
C SER A 201 -20.41 11.91 -9.36
N GLN A 202 -21.26 11.35 -8.51
CA GLN A 202 -22.37 10.47 -8.93
C GLN A 202 -23.42 11.19 -9.77
N ILE A 203 -23.70 12.46 -9.47
CA ILE A 203 -24.63 13.26 -10.29
C ILE A 203 -24.07 13.56 -11.68
N LEU A 204 -22.77 13.80 -11.75
CA LEU A 204 -22.11 14.21 -13.00
C LEU A 204 -21.67 13.00 -13.85
N PHE A 205 -21.12 11.96 -13.21
CA PHE A 205 -20.39 10.87 -13.87
C PHE A 205 -20.66 9.54 -13.15
N ASN A 206 -21.81 8.92 -13.33
CA ASN A 206 -22.09 7.63 -12.71
C ASN A 206 -21.94 6.41 -13.67
N GLY A 207 -21.56 6.65 -14.90
CA GLY A 207 -21.36 5.62 -15.91
C GLY A 207 -22.65 5.10 -16.57
N THR A 208 -23.82 5.72 -16.26
CA THR A 208 -25.11 5.26 -16.79
C THR A 208 -26.07 6.39 -17.12
N ALA A 209 -26.21 7.36 -16.24
CA ALA A 209 -27.21 8.42 -16.33
C ALA A 209 -26.75 9.72 -15.63
N GLY A 210 -25.45 9.92 -15.49
CA GLY A 210 -24.86 11.19 -15.05
C GLY A 210 -25.09 12.28 -16.08
N LEU A 211 -24.93 13.54 -15.67
CA LEU A 211 -25.14 14.66 -16.56
C LEU A 211 -24.15 14.75 -17.73
N PHE A 212 -22.99 14.07 -17.60
CA PHE A 212 -21.90 14.07 -18.58
C PHE A 212 -21.50 12.67 -19.05
N ASP A 213 -22.31 11.65 -18.79
CA ASP A 213 -22.09 10.30 -19.29
C ASP A 213 -22.42 10.16 -20.78
#